data_f9f7983fd108df71b87016b3f7f5d59d
#
_entry.id   f9f7983fd108df71b87016b3f7f5d59d
#
_cell.length_a   1.000
_cell.length_b   1.000
_cell.length_c   1.000
_cell.angle_alpha   90.00
_cell.angle_beta   90.00
_cell.angle_gamma   90.00
#
_symmetry.space_group_name_H-M   'P 1'
#
loop_
_entity.id
_entity.type
_entity.pdbx_description
1 polymer ?
#
loop_
_entity_poly.entity_id
_entity_poly.type
_entity_poly.pdbx_seq_one_letter_code
_entity_poly.pdbx_strand_id
1 'polypeptide(L)'
;MKRRSFIALFASAAIVPAAIAQGQAADRIRRVGALLPFDNENDGPVRTLWPAFKQRLRELGWIENRNIKLDVRFTTQNLDRIRAGAVDLVASAPELIVVWSNPGLAAMKQATGTIPIVFALVGDPVGSGLVATLARPGGNLTGFQNFEPGVAGKWVELLKEIAPQLRRAGILYNQSIAANVDFVHTAQAIAGAAGLAVAGVELHNTADIEAVIGQFAKEPNSGLVVTPNPLNARNSEAIIKLCARFQSPAIYPFQLDAEKGGLMSYSFDTTEQQRGAATYVDRILKGEKPANLPVQAPTKYQLVINLKTAKALGLEVPVSLQQIADEVIE
;
A
#
# COMPACT_ATOMS: atom_id res chain seq x y z
N MET A 1 -87.40 -13.30 29.11
CA MET A 1 -86.89 -14.46 28.42
C MET A 1 -85.45 -14.16 27.89
N LYS A 2 -84.49 -14.85 28.41
CA LYS A 2 -83.09 -15.09 28.07
C LYS A 2 -82.23 -13.92 27.60
N ARG A 3 -81.51 -13.32 28.56
CA ARG A 3 -80.36 -12.45 28.42
C ARG A 3 -79.10 -13.29 28.14
N ARG A 4 -78.34 -12.89 27.10
CA ARG A 4 -76.99 -13.43 26.88
C ARG A 4 -76.00 -12.29 27.16
N SER A 5 -75.19 -12.47 28.22
CA SER A 5 -74.09 -11.61 28.59
C SER A 5 -72.90 -11.91 27.69
N PHE A 6 -72.40 -10.89 26.98
CA PHE A 6 -71.11 -10.94 26.27
C PHE A 6 -70.04 -10.42 27.21
N ILE A 7 -69.11 -11.30 27.57
CA ILE A 7 -67.88 -10.92 28.28
C ILE A 7 -66.85 -10.53 27.21
N ALA A 8 -66.48 -9.25 27.15
CA ALA A 8 -65.38 -8.75 26.33
C ALA A 8 -64.07 -8.94 27.10
N LEU A 9 -63.20 -9.84 26.61
CA LEU A 9 -61.83 -10.01 27.08
C LEU A 9 -60.97 -8.92 26.43
N PHE A 10 -60.48 -7.96 27.21
CA PHE A 10 -59.45 -7.02 26.79
C PHE A 10 -58.09 -7.68 26.83
N ALA A 11 -57.55 -8.04 25.68
CA ALA A 11 -56.17 -8.45 25.54
C ALA A 11 -55.33 -7.15 25.49
N SER A 12 -54.65 -6.85 26.61
CA SER A 12 -53.64 -5.79 26.67
C SER A 12 -52.38 -6.28 25.96
N ALA A 13 -52.20 -5.92 24.72
CA ALA A 13 -50.93 -6.10 24.03
C ALA A 13 -49.91 -5.11 24.63
N ALA A 14 -48.95 -5.60 25.37
CA ALA A 14 -47.79 -4.85 25.83
C ALA A 14 -46.97 -4.49 24.62
N ILE A 15 -47.03 -3.21 24.20
CA ILE A 15 -46.13 -2.60 23.24
C ILE A 15 -44.78 -2.40 23.98
N VAL A 16 -43.88 -3.36 23.88
CA VAL A 16 -42.49 -3.16 24.30
C VAL A 16 -41.88 -2.18 23.29
N PRO A 17 -41.41 -0.99 23.72
CA PRO A 17 -40.82 -0.06 22.78
C PRO A 17 -39.52 -0.62 22.25
N ALA A 18 -39.39 -0.74 20.93
CA ALA A 18 -38.20 -1.16 20.21
C ALA A 18 -36.97 -0.24 20.39
N ALA A 19 -37.08 0.76 21.28
CA ALA A 19 -36.05 1.73 21.58
C ALA A 19 -34.88 1.19 22.44
N ILE A 20 -35.01 -0.01 23.06
CA ILE A 20 -33.96 -0.55 23.95
C ILE A 20 -32.84 -1.25 23.15
N ALA A 21 -33.06 -1.65 21.90
CA ALA A 21 -32.07 -2.36 21.12
C ALA A 21 -30.96 -1.48 20.52
N GLN A 22 -31.17 -0.16 20.44
CA GLN A 22 -30.16 0.79 19.91
C GLN A 22 -29.18 1.30 20.98
N GLY A 23 -29.49 1.20 22.26
CA GLY A 23 -28.63 1.67 23.37
C GLY A 23 -27.50 0.73 23.74
N GLN A 24 -27.63 -0.59 23.48
CA GLN A 24 -26.59 -1.57 23.88
C GLN A 24 -25.44 -1.73 22.89
N ALA A 25 -25.53 -1.14 21.69
CA ALA A 25 -24.43 -1.15 20.73
C ALA A 25 -23.33 -0.10 21.03
N ALA A 26 -23.61 0.87 21.91
CA ALA A 26 -22.73 2.00 22.18
C ALA A 26 -21.65 1.72 23.26
N ASP A 27 -21.83 0.68 24.10
CA ASP A 27 -20.93 0.38 25.24
C ASP A 27 -19.90 -0.73 24.97
N ARG A 28 -19.95 -1.38 23.80
CA ARG A 28 -19.01 -2.46 23.50
C ARG A 28 -17.75 -1.92 22.82
N ILE A 29 -16.60 -2.12 23.48
CA ILE A 29 -15.30 -1.82 22.86
C ILE A 29 -15.06 -2.80 21.71
N ARG A 30 -15.01 -2.28 20.49
CA ARG A 30 -14.72 -3.07 19.26
C ARG A 30 -13.24 -3.44 19.22
N ARG A 31 -12.92 -4.69 18.92
CA ARG A 31 -11.53 -5.17 18.88
C ARG A 31 -11.05 -5.30 17.44
N VAL A 32 -9.97 -4.58 17.11
CA VAL A 32 -9.33 -4.62 15.80
C VAL A 32 -7.88 -5.07 15.98
N GLY A 33 -7.53 -6.17 15.33
CA GLY A 33 -6.16 -6.65 15.25
C GLY A 33 -5.37 -5.87 14.19
N ALA A 34 -4.05 -5.77 14.33
CA ALA A 34 -3.18 -5.26 13.29
C ALA A 34 -1.89 -6.09 13.18
N LEU A 35 -1.55 -6.53 11.97
CA LEU A 35 -0.32 -7.27 11.67
C LEU A 35 0.60 -6.39 10.82
N LEU A 36 1.66 -5.88 11.43
CA LEU A 36 2.56 -4.90 10.82
C LEU A 36 3.99 -5.47 10.69
N PRO A 37 4.62 -5.44 9.48
CA PRO A 37 5.90 -6.09 9.22
C PRO A 37 7.10 -5.21 9.61
N PHE A 38 7.06 -4.62 10.80
CA PHE A 38 8.05 -3.69 11.34
C PHE A 38 8.48 -4.11 12.74
N ASP A 39 9.54 -3.51 13.28
CA ASP A 39 10.05 -3.86 14.61
C ASP A 39 9.20 -3.28 15.74
N ASN A 40 8.71 -2.05 15.58
CA ASN A 40 7.89 -1.36 16.56
C ASN A 40 7.21 -0.12 15.95
N GLU A 41 6.47 0.62 16.74
CA GLU A 41 5.72 1.82 16.32
C GLU A 41 6.61 3.02 15.93
N ASN A 42 7.88 3.04 16.33
CA ASN A 42 8.83 4.10 15.99
C ASN A 42 9.62 3.81 14.71
N ASP A 43 9.41 2.66 14.11
CA ASP A 43 10.05 2.28 12.87
C ASP A 43 9.57 3.16 11.70
N GLY A 44 10.50 3.54 10.81
CA GLY A 44 10.35 4.50 9.72
C GLY A 44 8.93 4.75 9.20
N PRO A 45 8.38 3.88 8.35
CA PRO A 45 7.04 4.08 7.79
C PRO A 45 5.92 4.04 8.84
N VAL A 46 6.05 3.23 9.91
CA VAL A 46 5.01 3.10 10.94
C VAL A 46 4.81 4.43 11.65
N ARG A 47 5.89 5.14 11.96
CA ARG A 47 5.86 6.43 12.66
C ARG A 47 4.99 7.49 11.96
N THR A 48 4.84 7.41 10.64
CA THR A 48 4.01 8.33 9.86
C THR A 48 2.64 7.72 9.52
N LEU A 49 2.62 6.49 9.06
CA LEU A 49 1.43 5.86 8.48
C LEU A 49 0.43 5.38 9.54
N TRP A 50 0.91 4.82 10.65
CA TRP A 50 0.03 4.33 11.71
C TRP A 50 -0.72 5.46 12.45
N PRO A 51 -0.09 6.61 12.78
CA PRO A 51 -0.82 7.79 13.25
C PRO A 51 -1.88 8.30 12.28
N ALA A 52 -1.62 8.32 10.97
CA ALA A 52 -2.60 8.73 9.97
C ALA A 52 -3.83 7.81 9.94
N PHE A 53 -3.62 6.49 10.02
CA PHE A 53 -4.69 5.51 10.18
C PHE A 53 -5.50 5.76 11.47
N LYS A 54 -4.84 5.91 12.63
CA LYS A 54 -5.49 6.18 13.91
C LYS A 54 -6.22 7.52 13.92
N GLN A 55 -5.66 8.55 13.29
CA GLN A 55 -6.31 9.85 13.16
C GLN A 55 -7.60 9.73 12.36
N ARG A 56 -7.59 9.01 11.24
CA ARG A 56 -8.79 8.82 10.45
C ARG A 56 -9.88 8.05 11.21
N LEU A 57 -9.51 7.04 11.99
CA LEU A 57 -10.45 6.34 12.88
C LEU A 57 -11.09 7.33 13.88
N ARG A 58 -10.29 8.23 14.50
CA ARG A 58 -10.84 9.26 15.41
C ARG A 58 -11.82 10.20 14.73
N GLU A 59 -11.51 10.64 13.50
CA GLU A 59 -12.41 11.48 12.69
C GLU A 59 -13.75 10.77 12.40
N LEU A 60 -13.73 9.43 12.30
CA LEU A 60 -14.91 8.59 12.10
C LEU A 60 -15.65 8.23 13.40
N GLY A 61 -15.15 8.73 14.55
CA GLY A 61 -15.76 8.53 15.87
C GLY A 61 -15.21 7.35 16.68
N TRP A 62 -14.15 6.66 16.16
CA TRP A 62 -13.48 5.57 16.86
C TRP A 62 -12.34 6.10 17.74
N ILE A 63 -12.55 6.04 19.05
CA ILE A 63 -11.60 6.56 20.06
C ILE A 63 -10.97 5.36 20.77
N GLU A 64 -9.66 5.21 20.64
CA GLU A 64 -8.89 4.12 21.24
C GLU A 64 -9.11 4.07 22.76
N ASN A 65 -9.30 2.87 23.31
CA ASN A 65 -9.63 2.59 24.72
C ASN A 65 -10.99 3.11 25.20
N ARG A 66 -11.79 3.74 24.35
CA ARG A 66 -13.17 4.16 24.68
C ARG A 66 -14.20 3.25 23.98
N ASN A 67 -14.13 3.14 22.65
CA ASN A 67 -15.06 2.34 21.86
C ASN A 67 -14.36 1.44 20.82
N ILE A 68 -13.04 1.57 20.66
CA ILE A 68 -12.19 0.67 19.86
C ILE A 68 -10.92 0.33 20.63
N LYS A 69 -10.44 -0.90 20.48
CA LYS A 69 -9.13 -1.36 20.94
C LYS A 69 -8.34 -1.88 19.76
N LEU A 70 -7.10 -1.40 19.61
CA LEU A 70 -6.17 -1.82 18.57
C LEU A 70 -5.14 -2.78 19.16
N ASP A 71 -5.21 -4.05 18.79
CA ASP A 71 -4.27 -5.09 19.22
C ASP A 71 -3.21 -5.29 18.12
N VAL A 72 -2.04 -4.64 18.25
CA VAL A 72 -0.99 -4.64 17.23
C VAL A 72 0.03 -5.76 17.46
N ARG A 73 0.44 -6.43 16.37
CA ARG A 73 1.59 -7.34 16.33
C ARG A 73 2.62 -6.82 15.36
N PHE A 74 3.78 -6.49 15.89
CA PHE A 74 4.97 -6.15 15.12
C PHE A 74 5.76 -7.42 14.84
N THR A 75 5.98 -7.76 13.56
CA THR A 75 6.51 -9.07 13.17
C THR A 75 7.84 -8.99 12.44
N THR A 76 8.38 -7.79 12.24
CA THR A 76 9.48 -7.59 11.31
C THR A 76 9.15 -8.13 9.91
N GLN A 77 10.14 -8.31 9.02
CA GLN A 77 9.94 -9.02 7.75
C GLN A 77 10.28 -10.53 7.85
N ASN A 78 10.38 -11.05 9.07
CA ASN A 78 10.64 -12.47 9.30
C ASN A 78 9.36 -13.30 9.11
N LEU A 79 9.37 -14.25 8.19
CA LEU A 79 8.19 -15.05 7.82
C LEU A 79 7.64 -15.88 8.98
N ASP A 80 8.48 -16.39 9.86
CA ASP A 80 8.01 -17.20 11.00
C ASP A 80 7.34 -16.33 12.05
N ARG A 81 7.87 -15.13 12.31
CA ARG A 81 7.22 -14.14 13.18
C ARG A 81 5.89 -13.66 12.60
N ILE A 82 5.82 -13.48 11.27
CA ILE A 82 4.57 -13.11 10.58
C ILE A 82 3.52 -14.21 10.76
N ARG A 83 3.89 -15.47 10.56
CA ARG A 83 2.97 -16.61 10.75
C ARG A 83 2.51 -16.73 12.22
N ALA A 84 3.45 -16.65 13.16
CA ALA A 84 3.14 -16.69 14.59
C ALA A 84 2.22 -15.53 15.01
N GLY A 85 2.50 -14.31 14.55
CA GLY A 85 1.66 -13.14 14.80
C GLY A 85 0.26 -13.26 14.21
N ALA A 86 0.12 -13.88 13.04
CA ALA A 86 -1.17 -14.14 12.42
C ALA A 86 -2.02 -15.12 13.26
N VAL A 87 -1.43 -16.22 13.72
CA VAL A 87 -2.09 -17.22 14.58
C VAL A 87 -2.51 -16.59 15.92
N ASP A 88 -1.63 -15.81 16.55
CA ASP A 88 -1.91 -15.13 17.81
C ASP A 88 -3.03 -14.10 17.70
N LEU A 89 -3.05 -13.30 16.60
CA LEU A 89 -4.16 -12.38 16.34
C LEU A 89 -5.49 -13.10 16.17
N VAL A 90 -5.53 -14.20 15.41
CA VAL A 90 -6.76 -14.99 15.24
C VAL A 90 -7.22 -15.55 16.58
N ALA A 91 -6.31 -16.08 17.41
CA ALA A 91 -6.62 -16.60 18.75
C ALA A 91 -7.20 -15.53 19.68
N SER A 92 -6.82 -14.24 19.49
CA SER A 92 -7.38 -13.13 20.26
C SER A 92 -8.81 -12.75 19.86
N ALA A 93 -9.38 -13.40 18.83
CA ALA A 93 -10.74 -13.22 18.32
C ALA A 93 -11.14 -11.75 18.07
N PRO A 94 -10.40 -10.97 17.26
CA PRO A 94 -10.80 -9.61 16.89
C PRO A 94 -11.99 -9.64 15.93
N GLU A 95 -12.72 -8.54 15.84
CA GLU A 95 -13.85 -8.41 14.92
C GLU A 95 -13.39 -8.11 13.48
N LEU A 96 -12.16 -7.60 13.33
CA LEU A 96 -11.50 -7.28 12.08
C LEU A 96 -9.98 -7.25 12.27
N ILE A 97 -9.23 -7.52 11.22
CA ILE A 97 -7.77 -7.42 11.22
C ILE A 97 -7.31 -6.49 10.09
N VAL A 98 -6.40 -5.57 10.42
CA VAL A 98 -5.66 -4.75 9.45
C VAL A 98 -4.31 -5.41 9.18
N VAL A 99 -3.92 -5.52 7.91
CA VAL A 99 -2.67 -6.17 7.52
C VAL A 99 -1.90 -5.30 6.55
N TRP A 100 -0.61 -5.13 6.82
CA TRP A 100 0.30 -4.52 5.86
C TRP A 100 1.23 -5.60 5.27
N SER A 101 1.54 -5.49 3.99
CA SER A 101 2.41 -6.36 3.19
C SER A 101 1.79 -7.65 2.64
N ASN A 102 2.33 -8.10 1.50
CA ASN A 102 1.93 -9.37 0.88
C ASN A 102 2.19 -10.58 1.77
N PRO A 103 3.38 -10.74 2.43
CA PRO A 103 3.60 -11.87 3.33
C PRO A 103 2.63 -11.90 4.51
N GLY A 104 2.31 -10.72 5.09
CA GLY A 104 1.32 -10.60 6.16
C GLY A 104 -0.07 -11.04 5.71
N LEU A 105 -0.51 -10.56 4.53
CA LEU A 105 -1.80 -10.92 3.97
C LEU A 105 -1.90 -12.42 3.63
N ALA A 106 -0.84 -13.00 3.06
CA ALA A 106 -0.79 -14.44 2.79
C ALA A 106 -0.89 -15.27 4.07
N ALA A 107 -0.18 -14.90 5.14
CA ALA A 107 -0.26 -15.56 6.43
C ALA A 107 -1.66 -15.45 7.05
N MET A 108 -2.28 -14.26 7.00
CA MET A 108 -3.63 -14.07 7.52
C MET A 108 -4.68 -14.85 6.73
N LYS A 109 -4.56 -14.94 5.39
CA LYS A 109 -5.45 -15.74 4.55
C LYS A 109 -5.40 -17.23 4.91
N GLN A 110 -4.22 -17.72 5.32
CA GLN A 110 -4.07 -19.11 5.81
C GLN A 110 -4.62 -19.29 7.22
N ALA A 111 -4.52 -18.27 8.09
CA ALA A 111 -4.90 -18.36 9.48
C ALA A 111 -6.43 -18.24 9.70
N THR A 112 -7.15 -17.50 8.84
CA THR A 112 -8.59 -17.31 8.96
C THR A 112 -9.29 -17.10 7.62
N GLY A 113 -10.45 -17.75 7.44
CA GLY A 113 -11.36 -17.53 6.31
C GLY A 113 -12.62 -16.72 6.68
N THR A 114 -12.77 -16.33 7.96
CA THR A 114 -14.02 -15.74 8.46
C THR A 114 -13.85 -14.35 9.06
N ILE A 115 -12.74 -14.07 9.76
CA ILE A 115 -12.50 -12.75 10.32
C ILE A 115 -12.25 -11.78 9.16
N PRO A 116 -12.97 -10.65 9.06
CA PRO A 116 -12.72 -9.61 8.06
C PRO A 116 -11.28 -9.12 8.08
N ILE A 117 -10.70 -8.94 6.90
CA ILE A 117 -9.33 -8.44 6.75
C ILE A 117 -9.34 -7.23 5.82
N VAL A 118 -8.81 -6.11 6.31
CA VAL A 118 -8.49 -4.92 5.50
C VAL A 118 -6.99 -4.85 5.31
N PHE A 119 -6.54 -4.97 4.07
CA PHE A 119 -5.12 -4.88 3.76
C PHE A 119 -4.73 -3.53 3.17
N ALA A 120 -3.50 -3.12 3.42
CA ALA A 120 -2.83 -1.97 2.80
C ALA A 120 -1.35 -2.31 2.54
N LEU A 121 -0.67 -1.51 1.73
CA LEU A 121 0.72 -1.74 1.32
C LEU A 121 0.93 -3.13 0.70
N VAL A 122 -0.05 -3.59 -0.09
CA VAL A 122 -0.05 -4.87 -0.80
C VAL A 122 0.10 -4.63 -2.29
N GLY A 123 1.09 -5.26 -2.90
CA GLY A 123 1.28 -5.23 -4.35
C GLY A 123 0.56 -6.41 -5.01
N ASP A 124 -0.10 -6.17 -6.13
CA ASP A 124 -0.76 -7.17 -6.96
C ASP A 124 -1.52 -8.28 -6.19
N PRO A 125 -2.59 -7.94 -5.49
CA PRO A 125 -3.35 -8.93 -4.72
C PRO A 125 -4.09 -9.94 -5.59
N VAL A 126 -4.34 -9.62 -6.86
CA VAL A 126 -5.00 -10.52 -7.83
C VAL A 126 -3.99 -11.50 -8.42
N GLY A 127 -2.86 -11.03 -8.97
CA GLY A 127 -1.83 -11.90 -9.53
C GLY A 127 -1.18 -12.82 -8.50
N SER A 128 -1.13 -12.38 -7.23
CA SER A 128 -0.70 -13.21 -6.09
C SER A 128 -1.77 -14.21 -5.63
N GLY A 129 -2.96 -14.25 -6.25
CA GLY A 129 -4.06 -15.14 -5.87
C GLY A 129 -4.67 -14.85 -4.49
N LEU A 130 -4.43 -13.66 -3.93
CA LEU A 130 -4.93 -13.28 -2.61
C LEU A 130 -6.41 -12.91 -2.66
N VAL A 131 -6.84 -12.22 -3.72
CA VAL A 131 -8.25 -11.90 -4.01
C VAL A 131 -8.62 -12.33 -5.42
N ALA A 132 -9.91 -12.51 -5.69
CA ALA A 132 -10.39 -12.97 -6.99
C ALA A 132 -10.26 -11.88 -8.08
N THR A 133 -10.77 -10.69 -7.80
CA THR A 133 -10.65 -9.48 -8.65
C THR A 133 -10.62 -8.24 -7.75
N LEU A 134 -10.17 -7.11 -8.29
CA LEU A 134 -10.21 -5.85 -7.53
C LEU A 134 -11.65 -5.40 -7.27
N ALA A 135 -12.53 -5.49 -8.26
CA ALA A 135 -13.93 -5.06 -8.12
C ALA A 135 -14.74 -5.95 -7.18
N ARG A 136 -14.42 -7.25 -7.12
CA ARG A 136 -15.10 -8.25 -6.26
C ARG A 136 -14.04 -9.15 -5.65
N PRO A 137 -13.44 -8.74 -4.51
CA PRO A 137 -12.34 -9.48 -3.90
C PRO A 137 -12.76 -10.88 -3.45
N GLY A 138 -14.03 -11.04 -3.04
CA GLY A 138 -14.58 -12.29 -2.54
C GLY A 138 -14.13 -12.59 -1.10
N GLY A 139 -14.84 -13.52 -0.43
CA GLY A 139 -14.46 -13.97 0.91
C GLY A 139 -14.42 -12.85 1.96
N ASN A 140 -13.41 -12.91 2.82
CA ASN A 140 -13.23 -12.03 3.97
C ASN A 140 -12.14 -10.95 3.78
N LEU A 141 -11.56 -10.82 2.59
CA LEU A 141 -10.45 -9.90 2.31
C LEU A 141 -10.93 -8.72 1.46
N THR A 142 -10.48 -7.52 1.80
CA THR A 142 -10.58 -6.30 0.99
C THR A 142 -9.48 -5.34 1.38
N GLY A 143 -9.28 -4.25 0.65
CA GLY A 143 -8.27 -3.26 1.01
C GLY A 143 -7.75 -2.42 -0.13
N PHE A 144 -6.45 -2.14 -0.11
CA PHE A 144 -5.78 -1.18 -0.98
C PHE A 144 -4.50 -1.78 -1.56
N GLN A 145 -4.43 -1.82 -2.89
CA GLN A 145 -3.19 -2.19 -3.56
C GLN A 145 -2.25 -0.99 -3.74
N ASN A 146 -0.97 -1.25 -3.90
CA ASN A 146 0.05 -0.21 -4.00
C ASN A 146 0.13 0.41 -5.39
N PHE A 147 0.56 -0.38 -6.37
CA PHE A 147 0.87 0.10 -7.70
C PHE A 147 0.05 -0.62 -8.76
N GLU A 148 -0.34 0.12 -9.77
CA GLU A 148 -0.85 -0.46 -11.02
C GLU A 148 0.27 -0.55 -12.05
N PRO A 149 0.26 -1.54 -12.95
CA PRO A 149 1.28 -1.65 -14.00
C PRO A 149 1.45 -0.38 -14.84
N GLY A 150 0.37 0.38 -15.05
CA GLY A 150 0.35 1.63 -15.80
C GLY A 150 1.32 2.70 -15.28
N VAL A 151 1.68 2.69 -14.00
CA VAL A 151 2.62 3.65 -13.42
C VAL A 151 4.01 3.56 -14.05
N ALA A 152 4.41 2.39 -14.56
CA ALA A 152 5.72 2.21 -15.21
C ALA A 152 5.87 3.11 -16.44
N GLY A 153 4.80 3.35 -17.17
CA GLY A 153 4.76 4.33 -18.24
C GLY A 153 5.11 5.73 -17.76
N LYS A 154 4.50 6.15 -16.66
CA LYS A 154 4.75 7.49 -16.10
C LYS A 154 6.17 7.63 -15.56
N TRP A 155 6.75 6.59 -14.97
CA TRP A 155 8.16 6.60 -14.58
C TRP A 155 9.08 6.83 -15.77
N VAL A 156 8.85 6.17 -16.90
CA VAL A 156 9.67 6.36 -18.13
C VAL A 156 9.50 7.76 -18.71
N GLU A 157 8.29 8.30 -18.75
CA GLU A 157 8.01 9.67 -19.20
C GLU A 157 8.74 10.70 -18.33
N LEU A 158 8.58 10.65 -17.01
CA LEU A 158 9.20 11.56 -16.06
C LEU A 158 10.72 11.47 -16.11
N LEU A 159 11.29 10.27 -16.22
CA LEU A 159 12.73 10.08 -16.36
C LEU A 159 13.26 10.70 -17.65
N LYS A 160 12.52 10.60 -18.75
CA LYS A 160 12.88 11.24 -20.02
C LYS A 160 12.74 12.76 -19.95
N GLU A 161 11.74 13.27 -19.25
CA GLU A 161 11.49 14.71 -19.10
C GLU A 161 12.61 15.40 -18.30
N ILE A 162 13.04 14.78 -17.16
CA ILE A 162 14.12 15.33 -16.34
C ILE A 162 15.50 15.17 -16.99
N ALA A 163 15.68 14.18 -17.84
CA ALA A 163 16.95 13.89 -18.52
C ALA A 163 16.72 13.67 -20.02
N PRO A 164 16.48 14.74 -20.81
CA PRO A 164 16.12 14.66 -22.23
C PRO A 164 17.15 13.98 -23.13
N GLN A 165 18.42 13.96 -22.71
CA GLN A 165 19.52 13.31 -23.43
C GLN A 165 19.45 11.77 -23.38
N LEU A 166 18.66 11.18 -22.47
CA LEU A 166 18.55 9.73 -22.35
C LEU A 166 18.09 9.07 -23.66
N ARG A 167 18.70 7.94 -23.97
CA ARG A 167 18.38 7.08 -25.10
C ARG A 167 17.91 5.71 -24.65
N ARG A 168 18.23 5.33 -23.41
CA ARG A 168 17.92 4.03 -22.83
C ARG A 168 17.39 4.19 -21.39
N ALA A 169 16.40 3.36 -21.04
CA ALA A 169 15.95 3.22 -19.67
C ALA A 169 15.99 1.73 -19.27
N GLY A 170 16.66 1.43 -18.16
CA GLY A 170 16.68 0.11 -17.54
C GLY A 170 15.64 0.00 -16.45
N ILE A 171 14.76 -0.98 -16.54
CA ILE A 171 13.81 -1.27 -15.47
C ILE A 171 14.44 -2.28 -14.53
N LEU A 172 14.87 -1.81 -13.35
CA LEU A 172 15.51 -2.64 -12.32
C LEU A 172 14.44 -3.49 -11.61
N TYR A 173 14.39 -4.78 -11.88
CA TYR A 173 13.28 -5.65 -11.51
C TYR A 173 13.72 -7.02 -10.97
N ASN A 174 12.78 -7.77 -10.39
CA ASN A 174 12.96 -9.16 -10.00
C ASN A 174 11.94 -10.02 -10.77
N GLN A 175 12.43 -10.93 -11.60
CA GLN A 175 11.61 -11.78 -12.47
C GLN A 175 10.69 -12.73 -11.68
N SER A 176 11.02 -13.08 -10.44
CA SER A 176 10.18 -13.93 -9.61
C SER A 176 8.90 -13.24 -9.09
N ILE A 177 8.78 -11.93 -9.32
CA ILE A 177 7.62 -11.12 -8.90
C ILE A 177 6.85 -10.72 -10.15
N ALA A 178 5.66 -11.31 -10.37
CA ALA A 178 4.84 -11.09 -11.56
C ALA A 178 4.57 -9.59 -11.83
N ALA A 179 4.20 -8.82 -10.81
CA ALA A 179 3.99 -7.38 -10.94
C ALA A 179 5.24 -6.63 -11.45
N ASN A 180 6.46 -7.09 -11.12
CA ASN A 180 7.69 -6.49 -11.64
C ASN A 180 7.88 -6.78 -13.13
N VAL A 181 7.49 -7.95 -13.59
CA VAL A 181 7.48 -8.32 -15.02
C VAL A 181 6.48 -7.46 -15.78
N ASP A 182 5.30 -7.22 -15.22
CA ASP A 182 4.26 -6.35 -15.80
C ASP A 182 4.74 -4.90 -15.93
N PHE A 183 5.50 -4.37 -14.95
CA PHE A 183 6.13 -3.05 -15.09
C PHE A 183 7.10 -2.99 -16.27
N VAL A 184 7.92 -4.03 -16.47
CA VAL A 184 8.83 -4.12 -17.63
C VAL A 184 8.05 -4.09 -18.94
N HIS A 185 7.03 -4.92 -19.08
CA HIS A 185 6.21 -4.99 -20.29
C HIS A 185 5.49 -3.66 -20.56
N THR A 186 4.91 -3.05 -19.51
CA THR A 186 4.22 -1.77 -19.64
C THR A 186 5.19 -0.66 -20.05
N ALA A 187 6.36 -0.58 -19.44
CA ALA A 187 7.38 0.39 -19.80
C ALA A 187 7.88 0.20 -21.26
N GLN A 188 8.06 -1.05 -21.69
CA GLN A 188 8.46 -1.37 -23.07
C GLN A 188 7.39 -0.97 -24.10
N ALA A 189 6.11 -1.14 -23.76
CA ALA A 189 5.01 -0.81 -24.66
C ALA A 189 4.97 0.69 -25.04
N ILE A 190 5.40 1.59 -24.13
CA ILE A 190 5.41 3.04 -24.37
C ILE A 190 6.77 3.57 -24.81
N ALA A 191 7.81 2.75 -24.79
CA ALA A 191 9.21 3.13 -25.03
C ALA A 191 9.40 3.89 -26.34
N GLY A 192 8.78 3.40 -27.42
CA GLY A 192 8.86 4.03 -28.74
C GLY A 192 8.30 5.44 -28.77
N ALA A 193 7.18 5.69 -28.14
CA ALA A 193 6.57 7.02 -28.04
C ALA A 193 7.43 7.98 -27.20
N ALA A 194 8.13 7.48 -26.19
CA ALA A 194 9.05 8.26 -25.37
C ALA A 194 10.42 8.49 -26.03
N GLY A 195 10.69 7.89 -27.18
CA GLY A 195 12.00 7.96 -27.85
C GLY A 195 13.13 7.30 -27.06
N LEU A 196 12.81 6.26 -26.29
CA LEU A 196 13.73 5.48 -25.46
C LEU A 196 13.75 4.00 -25.87
N ALA A 197 14.92 3.37 -25.74
CA ALA A 197 15.02 1.92 -25.72
C ALA A 197 14.84 1.47 -24.26
N VAL A 198 13.82 0.66 -23.96
CA VAL A 198 13.54 0.16 -22.61
C VAL A 198 13.91 -1.32 -22.51
N ALA A 199 14.72 -1.66 -21.50
CA ALA A 199 15.15 -3.03 -21.22
C ALA A 199 14.91 -3.40 -19.74
N GLY A 200 14.54 -4.66 -19.48
CA GLY A 200 14.58 -5.20 -18.13
C GLY A 200 16.04 -5.38 -17.67
N VAL A 201 16.32 -4.94 -16.46
CA VAL A 201 17.61 -5.09 -15.77
C VAL A 201 17.35 -5.95 -14.52
N GLU A 202 17.61 -7.23 -14.65
CA GLU A 202 17.23 -8.20 -13.63
C GLU A 202 18.20 -8.21 -12.44
N LEU A 203 17.63 -8.21 -11.23
CA LEU A 203 18.37 -8.41 -9.98
C LEU A 203 17.91 -9.69 -9.28
N HIS A 204 18.86 -10.58 -9.01
CA HIS A 204 18.59 -11.82 -8.29
C HIS A 204 18.89 -11.71 -6.78
N ASN A 205 19.93 -10.99 -6.40
CA ASN A 205 20.37 -10.85 -5.03
C ASN A 205 21.15 -9.55 -4.79
N THR A 206 21.50 -9.27 -3.54
CA THR A 206 22.23 -8.04 -3.15
C THR A 206 23.64 -7.97 -3.75
N ALA A 207 24.32 -9.08 -3.94
CA ALA A 207 25.70 -9.10 -4.45
C ALA A 207 25.79 -8.68 -5.93
N ASP A 208 24.71 -8.86 -6.70
CA ASP A 208 24.66 -8.53 -8.12
C ASP A 208 24.45 -7.02 -8.38
N ILE A 209 23.96 -6.27 -7.40
CA ILE A 209 23.47 -4.90 -7.60
C ILE A 209 24.53 -4.00 -8.23
N GLU A 210 25.74 -3.97 -7.70
CA GLU A 210 26.82 -3.12 -8.23
C GLU A 210 27.22 -3.53 -9.65
N ALA A 211 27.37 -4.83 -9.89
CA ALA A 211 27.76 -5.37 -11.20
C ALA A 211 26.70 -5.06 -12.26
N VAL A 212 25.42 -5.30 -11.94
CA VAL A 212 24.29 -5.12 -12.86
C VAL A 212 24.08 -3.64 -13.19
N ILE A 213 24.04 -2.76 -12.17
CA ILE A 213 23.89 -1.32 -12.38
C ILE A 213 25.10 -0.77 -13.12
N GLY A 214 26.32 -1.16 -12.71
CA GLY A 214 27.54 -0.70 -13.35
C GLY A 214 27.67 -1.17 -14.80
N GLN A 215 27.22 -2.37 -15.12
CA GLN A 215 27.18 -2.88 -16.51
C GLN A 215 26.21 -2.05 -17.36
N PHE A 216 24.99 -1.79 -16.84
CA PHE A 216 23.99 -1.01 -17.55
C PHE A 216 24.44 0.45 -17.76
N ALA A 217 25.05 1.07 -16.76
CA ALA A 217 25.53 2.45 -16.78
C ALA A 217 26.74 2.71 -17.70
N LYS A 218 27.43 1.65 -18.19
CA LYS A 218 28.48 1.81 -19.22
C LYS A 218 27.93 2.29 -20.56
N GLU A 219 26.67 2.04 -20.83
CA GLU A 219 26.01 2.55 -22.03
C GLU A 219 25.73 4.04 -21.87
N PRO A 220 26.18 4.90 -22.79
CA PRO A 220 25.97 6.32 -22.68
C PRO A 220 24.48 6.67 -22.74
N ASN A 221 24.10 7.78 -22.09
CA ASN A 221 22.73 8.27 -22.06
C ASN A 221 21.72 7.22 -21.56
N SER A 222 22.11 6.46 -20.52
CA SER A 222 21.26 5.48 -19.85
C SER A 222 20.73 6.01 -18.52
N GLY A 223 19.52 5.63 -18.16
CA GLY A 223 18.89 5.93 -16.86
C GLY A 223 18.14 4.71 -16.31
N LEU A 224 17.77 4.75 -15.05
CA LEU A 224 17.16 3.62 -14.37
C LEU A 224 15.75 3.94 -13.82
N VAL A 225 14.87 2.99 -13.95
CA VAL A 225 13.59 2.95 -13.21
C VAL A 225 13.72 1.84 -12.17
N VAL A 226 13.63 2.18 -10.90
CA VAL A 226 13.69 1.23 -9.80
C VAL A 226 12.28 0.76 -9.46
N THR A 227 12.00 -0.54 -9.61
CA THR A 227 10.67 -1.07 -9.31
C THR A 227 10.47 -1.36 -7.82
N PRO A 228 9.23 -1.29 -7.32
CA PRO A 228 8.93 -1.65 -5.94
C PRO A 228 9.02 -3.17 -5.74
N ASN A 229 10.03 -3.61 -5.00
CA ASN A 229 10.17 -4.98 -4.54
C ASN A 229 11.04 -5.06 -3.28
N PRO A 230 10.99 -6.16 -2.50
CA PRO A 230 11.75 -6.28 -1.26
C PRO A 230 13.28 -6.20 -1.41
N LEU A 231 13.82 -6.64 -2.55
CA LEU A 231 15.27 -6.58 -2.79
C LEU A 231 15.71 -5.13 -3.01
N ASN A 232 15.02 -4.39 -3.90
CA ASN A 232 15.31 -2.99 -4.17
C ASN A 232 15.10 -2.13 -2.91
N ALA A 233 14.03 -2.35 -2.16
CA ALA A 233 13.72 -1.58 -0.95
C ALA A 233 14.80 -1.74 0.13
N ARG A 234 15.28 -2.98 0.37
CA ARG A 234 16.37 -3.22 1.34
C ARG A 234 17.71 -2.63 0.92
N ASN A 235 17.93 -2.49 -0.38
CA ASN A 235 19.19 -1.99 -0.94
C ASN A 235 19.07 -0.58 -1.52
N SER A 236 17.99 0.15 -1.21
CA SER A 236 17.68 1.46 -1.77
C SER A 236 18.86 2.43 -1.67
N GLU A 237 19.49 2.54 -0.49
CA GLU A 237 20.65 3.43 -0.28
C GLU A 237 21.87 3.03 -1.13
N ALA A 238 22.11 1.73 -1.31
CA ALA A 238 23.19 1.25 -2.17
C ALA A 238 22.90 1.58 -3.65
N ILE A 239 21.66 1.37 -4.10
CA ILE A 239 21.21 1.70 -5.45
C ILE A 239 21.36 3.19 -5.71
N ILE A 240 20.92 4.06 -4.77
CA ILE A 240 21.05 5.53 -4.87
C ILE A 240 22.54 5.93 -5.01
N LYS A 241 23.41 5.40 -4.15
CA LYS A 241 24.84 5.67 -4.20
C LYS A 241 25.50 5.21 -5.52
N LEU A 242 25.08 4.07 -6.04
CA LEU A 242 25.58 3.56 -7.33
C LEU A 242 25.10 4.42 -8.50
N CYS A 243 23.82 4.83 -8.51
CA CYS A 243 23.30 5.74 -9.52
C CYS A 243 24.05 7.08 -9.51
N ALA A 244 24.34 7.64 -8.34
CA ALA A 244 25.15 8.84 -8.21
C ALA A 244 26.61 8.63 -8.70
N ARG A 245 27.26 7.53 -8.29
CA ARG A 245 28.63 7.17 -8.70
C ARG A 245 28.77 7.00 -10.21
N PHE A 246 27.79 6.38 -10.85
CA PHE A 246 27.79 6.13 -12.28
C PHE A 246 27.14 7.26 -13.10
N GLN A 247 26.76 8.37 -12.45
CA GLN A 247 26.08 9.50 -13.10
C GLN A 247 24.85 9.07 -13.91
N SER A 248 24.10 8.08 -13.39
CA SER A 248 22.93 7.51 -14.02
C SER A 248 21.65 8.11 -13.41
N PRO A 249 20.89 8.94 -14.14
CA PRO A 249 19.60 9.42 -13.66
C PRO A 249 18.67 8.26 -13.32
N ALA A 250 17.99 8.35 -12.17
CA ALA A 250 17.10 7.29 -11.75
C ALA A 250 15.82 7.83 -11.12
N ILE A 251 14.69 7.12 -11.39
CA ILE A 251 13.42 7.36 -10.74
C ILE A 251 13.09 6.21 -9.80
N TYR A 252 12.52 6.53 -8.65
CA TYR A 252 12.29 5.60 -7.55
C TYR A 252 10.80 5.46 -7.22
N PRO A 253 10.38 4.31 -6.67
CA PRO A 253 8.98 4.02 -6.39
C PRO A 253 8.47 4.61 -5.08
N PHE A 254 9.35 5.15 -4.21
CA PHE A 254 8.94 5.69 -2.91
C PHE A 254 9.56 7.07 -2.66
N GLN A 255 8.79 7.98 -2.04
CA GLN A 255 9.23 9.32 -1.65
C GLN A 255 10.52 9.29 -0.82
N LEU A 256 10.60 8.38 0.13
CA LEU A 256 11.78 8.19 1.01
C LEU A 256 13.08 8.00 0.21
N ASP A 257 13.02 7.43 -0.98
CA ASP A 257 14.21 7.25 -1.82
C ASP A 257 14.74 8.60 -2.35
N ALA A 258 13.85 9.52 -2.73
CA ALA A 258 14.22 10.88 -3.10
C ALA A 258 14.77 11.68 -1.91
N GLU A 259 14.17 11.54 -0.73
CA GLU A 259 14.64 12.14 0.53
C GLU A 259 16.05 11.65 0.91
N LYS A 260 16.37 10.39 0.63
CA LYS A 260 17.69 9.78 0.86
C LYS A 260 18.73 10.13 -0.20
N GLY A 261 18.40 10.99 -1.16
CA GLY A 261 19.33 11.46 -2.20
C GLY A 261 19.10 10.84 -3.58
N GLY A 262 18.02 10.10 -3.81
CA GLY A 262 17.56 9.73 -5.15
C GLY A 262 17.17 10.96 -5.96
N LEU A 263 17.28 10.90 -7.30
CA LEU A 263 16.99 12.05 -8.18
C LEU A 263 15.53 12.47 -8.10
N MET A 264 14.61 11.51 -8.21
CA MET A 264 13.17 11.75 -8.15
C MET A 264 12.42 10.50 -7.75
N SER A 265 11.23 10.67 -7.21
CA SER A 265 10.29 9.58 -7.01
C SER A 265 8.90 9.93 -7.55
N TYR A 266 8.19 8.93 -8.04
CA TYR A 266 6.78 9.04 -8.36
C TYR A 266 6.05 7.86 -7.76
N SER A 267 5.31 8.14 -6.68
CA SER A 267 4.70 7.14 -5.81
C SER A 267 3.26 7.50 -5.48
N PHE A 268 2.50 6.49 -5.07
CA PHE A 268 1.17 6.75 -4.50
C PHE A 268 1.27 7.38 -3.10
N ASP A 269 0.25 8.15 -2.74
CA ASP A 269 0.13 8.73 -1.40
C ASP A 269 -0.18 7.63 -0.38
N THR A 270 0.87 7.17 0.31
CA THR A 270 0.77 6.12 1.32
C THR A 270 -0.08 6.55 2.52
N THR A 271 -0.08 7.84 2.86
CA THR A 271 -0.89 8.39 3.96
C THR A 271 -2.37 8.33 3.61
N GLU A 272 -2.75 8.73 2.39
CA GLU A 272 -4.14 8.64 1.93
C GLU A 272 -4.61 7.18 1.87
N GLN A 273 -3.74 6.26 1.47
CA GLN A 273 -4.06 4.82 1.50
C GLN A 273 -4.40 4.34 2.91
N GLN A 274 -3.66 4.77 3.94
CA GLN A 274 -3.95 4.41 5.33
C GLN A 274 -5.26 5.03 5.84
N ARG A 275 -5.57 6.24 5.42
CA ARG A 275 -6.86 6.88 5.70
C ARG A 275 -8.02 6.11 5.05
N GLY A 276 -7.81 5.65 3.82
CA GLY A 276 -8.74 4.76 3.12
C GLY A 276 -8.97 3.45 3.86
N ALA A 277 -7.89 2.80 4.31
CA ALA A 277 -7.97 1.56 5.11
C ALA A 277 -8.78 1.77 6.40
N ALA A 278 -8.56 2.87 7.12
CA ALA A 278 -9.37 3.22 8.30
C ALA A 278 -10.86 3.44 7.97
N THR A 279 -11.16 4.00 6.80
CA THR A 279 -12.54 4.14 6.32
C THR A 279 -13.20 2.78 6.04
N TYR A 280 -12.43 1.81 5.51
CA TYR A 280 -12.94 0.45 5.32
C TYR A 280 -13.15 -0.28 6.64
N VAL A 281 -12.26 -0.07 7.62
CA VAL A 281 -12.46 -0.55 8.99
C VAL A 281 -13.78 -0.04 9.57
N ASP A 282 -14.06 1.25 9.46
CA ASP A 282 -15.31 1.87 9.92
C ASP A 282 -16.55 1.21 9.28
N ARG A 283 -16.55 1.08 7.94
CA ARG A 283 -17.66 0.47 7.19
C ARG A 283 -17.92 -0.97 7.64
N ILE A 284 -16.86 -1.77 7.81
CA ILE A 284 -16.97 -3.17 8.24
C ILE A 284 -17.47 -3.26 9.68
N LEU A 285 -16.95 -2.44 10.60
CA LEU A 285 -17.41 -2.40 11.98
C LEU A 285 -18.87 -1.95 12.09
N LYS A 286 -19.38 -1.20 11.12
CA LYS A 286 -20.80 -0.82 10.97
C LYS A 286 -21.66 -1.88 10.26
N GLY A 287 -21.07 -3.02 9.88
CA GLY A 287 -21.79 -4.20 9.37
C GLY A 287 -21.67 -4.43 7.86
N GLU A 288 -20.86 -3.66 7.14
CA GLU A 288 -20.63 -3.92 5.72
C GLU A 288 -19.72 -5.13 5.53
N LYS A 289 -20.02 -5.96 4.54
CA LYS A 289 -19.24 -7.17 4.28
C LYS A 289 -17.98 -6.84 3.45
N PRO A 290 -16.79 -7.38 3.78
CA PRO A 290 -15.58 -7.18 2.99
C PRO A 290 -15.76 -7.51 1.50
N ALA A 291 -16.50 -8.57 1.19
CA ALA A 291 -16.79 -9.00 -0.18
C ALA A 291 -17.51 -7.95 -1.05
N ASN A 292 -18.19 -6.98 -0.42
CA ASN A 292 -18.90 -5.88 -1.11
C ASN A 292 -18.03 -4.63 -1.28
N LEU A 293 -16.85 -4.61 -0.66
CA LEU A 293 -15.89 -3.51 -0.73
C LEU A 293 -14.84 -3.83 -1.79
N PRO A 294 -14.78 -3.10 -2.92
CA PRO A 294 -13.76 -3.34 -3.93
C PRO A 294 -12.37 -3.04 -3.38
N VAL A 295 -11.37 -3.77 -3.84
CA VAL A 295 -9.97 -3.38 -3.61
C VAL A 295 -9.70 -2.09 -4.38
N GLN A 296 -9.20 -1.08 -3.67
CA GLN A 296 -8.88 0.21 -4.27
C GLN A 296 -7.46 0.24 -4.82
N ALA A 297 -7.32 0.74 -6.02
CA ALA A 297 -6.05 1.17 -6.56
C ALA A 297 -5.73 2.61 -6.10
N PRO A 298 -4.46 3.03 -6.11
CA PRO A 298 -4.12 4.42 -5.85
C PRO A 298 -4.76 5.36 -6.87
N THR A 299 -5.35 6.44 -6.38
CA THR A 299 -5.93 7.50 -7.23
C THR A 299 -5.11 8.79 -7.16
N LYS A 300 -4.25 8.91 -6.17
CA LYS A 300 -3.38 10.06 -5.96
C LYS A 300 -1.93 9.61 -5.95
N TYR A 301 -1.16 10.22 -6.83
CA TYR A 301 0.28 10.02 -6.93
C TYR A 301 1.00 11.32 -6.57
N GLN A 302 2.22 11.20 -6.09
CA GLN A 302 3.08 12.30 -5.67
C GLN A 302 4.40 12.23 -6.41
N LEU A 303 4.79 13.36 -6.99
CA LEU A 303 6.08 13.57 -7.62
C LEU A 303 6.99 14.36 -6.66
N VAL A 304 8.12 13.75 -6.28
CA VAL A 304 9.14 14.41 -5.47
C VAL A 304 10.43 14.50 -6.30
N ILE A 305 11.05 15.65 -6.32
CA ILE A 305 12.29 15.92 -7.07
C ILE A 305 13.37 16.44 -6.14
N ASN A 306 14.57 15.88 -6.22
CA ASN A 306 15.73 16.32 -5.45
C ASN A 306 16.66 17.17 -6.34
N LEU A 307 16.62 18.50 -6.16
CA LEU A 307 17.42 19.43 -6.93
C LEU A 307 18.92 19.32 -6.63
N LYS A 308 19.31 18.94 -5.41
CA LYS A 308 20.73 18.68 -5.09
C LYS A 308 21.28 17.54 -5.93
N THR A 309 20.50 16.46 -6.03
CA THR A 309 20.89 15.31 -6.84
C THR A 309 20.85 15.64 -8.34
N ALA A 310 19.84 16.36 -8.81
CA ALA A 310 19.79 16.82 -10.20
C ALA A 310 21.04 17.63 -10.56
N LYS A 311 21.40 18.62 -9.74
CA LYS A 311 22.60 19.41 -9.90
C LYS A 311 23.89 18.58 -9.90
N ALA A 312 24.00 17.60 -8.99
CA ALA A 312 25.14 16.70 -8.92
C ALA A 312 25.28 15.80 -10.17
N LEU A 313 24.15 15.48 -10.83
CA LEU A 313 24.10 14.75 -12.09
C LEU A 313 24.22 15.66 -13.33
N GLY A 314 24.43 16.97 -13.16
CA GLY A 314 24.51 17.93 -14.25
C GLY A 314 23.21 18.12 -15.01
N LEU A 315 22.07 17.88 -14.35
CA LEU A 315 20.74 18.01 -14.94
C LEU A 315 20.12 19.37 -14.58
N GLU A 316 19.54 20.03 -15.56
CA GLU A 316 18.67 21.19 -15.38
C GLU A 316 17.21 20.68 -15.33
N VAL A 317 16.59 20.81 -14.17
CA VAL A 317 15.18 20.37 -13.99
C VAL A 317 14.26 21.38 -14.67
N PRO A 318 13.44 20.96 -15.66
CA PRO A 318 12.50 21.87 -16.33
C PRO A 318 11.55 22.54 -15.33
N VAL A 319 11.27 23.84 -15.56
CA VAL A 319 10.33 24.60 -14.71
C VAL A 319 8.94 23.94 -14.69
N SER A 320 8.49 23.41 -15.84
CA SER A 320 7.24 22.65 -15.94
C SER A 320 7.19 21.48 -14.97
N LEU A 321 8.30 20.73 -14.86
CA LEU A 321 8.38 19.57 -13.98
C LEU A 321 8.41 19.98 -12.50
N GLN A 322 9.10 21.09 -12.17
CA GLN A 322 9.09 21.64 -10.81
C GLN A 322 7.70 22.14 -10.38
N GLN A 323 6.92 22.69 -11.31
CA GLN A 323 5.56 23.20 -11.04
C GLN A 323 4.53 22.10 -10.77
N ILE A 324 4.71 20.90 -11.35
CA ILE A 324 3.83 19.77 -11.12
C ILE A 324 4.30 18.85 -10.00
N ALA A 325 5.50 19.09 -9.45
CA ALA A 325 6.00 18.33 -8.31
C ALA A 325 5.22 18.70 -7.05
N ASP A 326 4.85 17.67 -6.27
CA ASP A 326 4.22 17.85 -4.97
C ASP A 326 5.24 18.31 -3.93
N GLU A 327 6.52 17.95 -4.11
CA GLU A 327 7.63 18.35 -3.26
C GLU A 327 8.92 18.53 -4.07
N VAL A 328 9.67 19.56 -3.74
CA VAL A 328 11.01 19.84 -4.29
C VAL A 328 11.99 19.95 -3.15
N ILE A 329 12.98 19.05 -3.10
CA ILE A 329 14.05 19.00 -2.09
C ILE A 329 15.22 19.85 -2.58
N GLU A 330 15.53 20.93 -1.82
CA GLU A 330 16.60 21.89 -2.09
C GLU A 330 17.88 21.60 -1.28
#